data_4c0ef3aade893953bd5658f08a449169
#
_entry.id   4c0ef3aade893953bd5658f08a449169
#
_cell.length_a   1.000
_cell.length_b   1.000
_cell.length_c   1.000
_cell.angle_alpha   90.00
_cell.angle_beta   90.00
_cell.angle_gamma   90.00
#
_symmetry.space_group_name_H-M   'P 1'
#
loop_
_entity.id
_entity.type
_entity.pdbx_description
1 polymer ?
#
loop_
_entity_poly.entity_id
_entity_poly.type
_entity_poly.pdbx_seq_one_letter_code
_entity_poly.pdbx_strand_id
1 'polypeptide(L)'
;MNKLSKRLTVLSDLVDGKIVADVGCDHGKLVRHLFDEQKIDFAYVSDISQDSLNKAIILLQKYQGKFKAICCDGLTKYGDAKIDQCVIAGMGGFEILNIIDKSNVKIPSYVLSPQHDQIELKKYLVSHNFKITFDIIISDKGKFYNIIKCEKSKETSSYTEFDLMFGKSNFESPLSDIKDYIDYNLKMLYQIKNNQKTTDDKVEKNIRLFEKAKKELNYEQNTWISKIRLWVE
;
A
#
# COMPACT_ATOMS: atom_id res chain seq x y z
N MET A 1 20.20 5.19 -15.02
CA MET A 1 18.80 4.85 -14.62
C MET A 1 18.43 5.67 -13.41
N ASN A 2 17.34 6.44 -13.44
CA ASN A 2 16.88 7.13 -12.23
C ASN A 2 16.37 6.07 -11.26
N LYS A 3 16.99 5.99 -10.09
CA LYS A 3 16.60 5.07 -9.01
C LYS A 3 15.15 5.36 -8.60
N LEU A 4 14.32 4.31 -8.52
CA LEU A 4 12.97 4.43 -7.97
C LEU A 4 13.03 4.92 -6.51
N SER A 5 11.96 5.59 -6.07
CA SER A 5 11.78 5.86 -4.65
C SER A 5 11.56 4.55 -3.87
N LYS A 6 11.84 4.55 -2.56
CA LYS A 6 11.61 3.36 -1.70
C LYS A 6 10.17 2.86 -1.84
N ARG A 7 9.19 3.76 -1.87
CA ARG A 7 7.77 3.42 -2.06
C ARG A 7 7.52 2.66 -3.36
N LEU A 8 7.99 3.19 -4.49
CA LEU A 8 7.79 2.55 -5.79
C LEU A 8 8.55 1.22 -5.90
N THR A 9 9.71 1.08 -5.26
CA THR A 9 10.45 -0.18 -5.19
C THR A 9 9.63 -1.24 -4.46
N VAL A 10 9.12 -0.94 -3.25
CA VAL A 10 8.29 -1.88 -2.50
C VAL A 10 7.01 -2.25 -3.24
N LEU A 11 6.34 -1.27 -3.89
CA LEU A 11 5.18 -1.56 -4.75
C LEU A 11 5.55 -2.52 -5.87
N SER A 12 6.68 -2.29 -6.56
CA SER A 12 7.17 -3.17 -7.62
C SER A 12 7.48 -4.58 -7.13
N ASP A 13 8.01 -4.71 -5.90
CA ASP A 13 8.37 -6.01 -5.33
C ASP A 13 7.14 -6.87 -4.99
N LEU A 14 5.99 -6.23 -4.74
CA LEU A 14 4.72 -6.89 -4.47
C LEU A 14 3.93 -7.26 -5.74
N VAL A 15 4.36 -6.77 -6.91
CA VAL A 15 3.76 -7.15 -8.19
C VAL A 15 4.23 -8.53 -8.60
N ASP A 16 3.27 -9.46 -8.76
CA ASP A 16 3.46 -10.84 -9.22
C ASP A 16 2.52 -11.24 -10.37
N GLY A 17 1.58 -10.38 -10.74
CA GLY A 17 0.76 -10.54 -11.95
C GLY A 17 1.57 -10.31 -13.23
N LYS A 18 1.18 -10.96 -14.33
CA LYS A 18 1.82 -10.77 -15.64
C LYS A 18 1.14 -9.70 -16.48
N ILE A 19 -0.17 -9.54 -16.34
CA ILE A 19 -0.96 -8.48 -16.97
C ILE A 19 -1.40 -7.52 -15.86
N VAL A 20 -0.82 -6.33 -15.81
CA VAL A 20 -0.97 -5.38 -14.71
C VAL A 20 -1.71 -4.13 -15.16
N ALA A 21 -2.60 -3.61 -14.30
CA ALA A 21 -3.13 -2.26 -14.42
C ALA A 21 -2.42 -1.32 -13.44
N ASP A 22 -1.97 -0.17 -13.90
CA ASP A 22 -1.44 0.94 -13.07
C ASP A 22 -2.40 2.12 -13.20
N VAL A 23 -3.21 2.34 -12.16
CA VAL A 23 -4.27 3.35 -12.13
C VAL A 23 -3.78 4.61 -11.40
N GLY A 24 -3.85 5.76 -12.08
CA GLY A 24 -3.17 6.97 -11.65
C GLY A 24 -1.66 6.85 -11.88
N CYS A 25 -1.27 6.37 -13.06
CA CYS A 25 0.10 6.01 -13.39
C CYS A 25 1.09 7.19 -13.41
N ASP A 26 0.59 8.43 -13.35
CA ASP A 26 1.37 9.67 -13.43
C ASP A 26 2.33 9.64 -14.62
N HIS A 27 3.61 9.45 -14.39
CA HIS A 27 4.64 9.37 -15.42
C HIS A 27 4.99 7.95 -15.89
N GLY A 28 4.28 6.90 -15.42
CA GLY A 28 4.51 5.50 -15.82
C GLY A 28 5.84 4.89 -15.30
N LYS A 29 6.44 5.48 -14.26
CA LYS A 29 7.74 5.05 -13.72
C LYS A 29 7.72 3.64 -13.17
N LEU A 30 6.62 3.26 -12.50
CA LEU A 30 6.44 1.91 -11.95
C LEU A 30 6.39 0.88 -13.08
N VAL A 31 5.53 1.09 -14.06
CA VAL A 31 5.36 0.17 -15.20
C VAL A 31 6.66 0.04 -16.01
N ARG A 32 7.37 1.15 -16.23
CA ARG A 32 8.68 1.09 -16.87
C ARG A 32 9.64 0.18 -16.11
N HIS A 33 9.72 0.32 -14.79
CA HIS A 33 10.59 -0.52 -13.97
C HIS A 33 10.18 -1.99 -14.02
N LEU A 34 8.87 -2.28 -13.96
CA LEU A 34 8.36 -3.65 -14.05
C LEU A 34 8.73 -4.31 -15.39
N PHE A 35 8.72 -3.56 -16.49
CA PHE A 35 9.21 -4.04 -17.77
C PHE A 35 10.73 -4.19 -17.82
N ASP A 36 11.49 -3.22 -17.28
CA ASP A 36 12.96 -3.27 -17.23
C ASP A 36 13.44 -4.52 -16.46
N GLU A 37 12.72 -4.90 -15.38
CA GLU A 37 12.99 -6.10 -14.57
C GLU A 37 12.30 -7.37 -15.12
N GLN A 38 11.64 -7.31 -16.28
CA GLN A 38 10.93 -8.43 -16.91
C GLN A 38 9.89 -9.10 -15.99
N LYS A 39 9.32 -8.33 -15.06
CA LYS A 39 8.30 -8.83 -14.12
C LYS A 39 6.95 -9.02 -14.76
N ILE A 40 6.59 -8.18 -15.75
CA ILE A 40 5.30 -8.17 -16.43
C ILE A 40 5.44 -8.35 -17.93
N ASP A 41 4.39 -8.91 -18.54
CA ASP A 41 4.31 -9.14 -19.99
C ASP A 41 3.51 -8.03 -20.68
N PHE A 42 2.48 -7.50 -20.00
CA PHE A 42 1.61 -6.44 -20.51
C PHE A 42 1.14 -5.50 -19.41
N ALA A 43 0.95 -4.23 -19.75
CA ALA A 43 0.41 -3.24 -18.82
C ALA A 43 -0.74 -2.42 -19.42
N TYR A 44 -1.77 -2.18 -18.61
CA TYR A 44 -2.72 -1.08 -18.80
C TYR A 44 -2.26 0.08 -17.93
N VAL A 45 -2.02 1.24 -18.51
CA VAL A 45 -1.69 2.46 -17.78
C VAL A 45 -2.82 3.46 -17.92
N SER A 46 -3.34 3.98 -16.84
CA SER A 46 -4.40 4.97 -16.89
C SER A 46 -4.14 6.15 -15.96
N ASP A 47 -4.66 7.28 -16.38
CA ASP A 47 -4.69 8.50 -15.60
C ASP A 47 -5.92 9.32 -16.02
N ILE A 48 -6.46 10.13 -15.11
CA ILE A 48 -7.54 11.08 -15.44
C ILE A 48 -6.99 12.27 -16.24
N SER A 49 -5.70 12.60 -16.05
CA SER A 49 -4.98 13.66 -16.73
C SER A 49 -4.35 13.13 -18.01
N GLN A 50 -4.80 13.67 -19.16
CA GLN A 50 -4.18 13.35 -20.46
C GLN A 50 -2.70 13.74 -20.50
N ASP A 51 -2.32 14.83 -19.83
CA ASP A 51 -0.92 15.30 -19.79
C ASP A 51 -0.01 14.33 -19.01
N SER A 52 -0.48 13.79 -17.89
CA SER A 52 0.22 12.74 -17.15
C SER A 52 0.35 11.48 -17.99
N LEU A 53 -0.72 11.06 -18.63
CA LEU A 53 -0.74 9.89 -19.49
C LEU A 53 0.21 10.03 -20.68
N ASN A 54 0.30 11.21 -21.31
CA ASN A 54 1.23 11.48 -22.41
C ASN A 54 2.69 11.32 -21.96
N LYS A 55 3.04 11.75 -20.74
CA LYS A 55 4.38 11.55 -20.17
C LYS A 55 4.67 10.06 -19.96
N ALA A 56 3.68 9.29 -19.49
CA ALA A 56 3.81 7.85 -19.36
C ALA A 56 4.02 7.16 -20.73
N ILE A 57 3.25 7.54 -21.76
CA ILE A 57 3.41 7.00 -23.13
C ILE A 57 4.83 7.25 -23.65
N ILE A 58 5.35 8.48 -23.51
CA ILE A 58 6.71 8.82 -23.93
C ILE A 58 7.74 7.96 -23.18
N LEU A 59 7.59 7.82 -21.84
CA LEU A 59 8.52 7.02 -21.03
C LEU A 59 8.51 5.55 -21.41
N LEU A 60 7.34 5.02 -21.81
CA LEU A 60 7.12 3.61 -22.15
C LEU A 60 7.34 3.31 -23.64
N GLN A 61 7.76 4.27 -24.46
CA GLN A 61 7.86 4.14 -25.93
C GLN A 61 8.68 2.91 -26.36
N LYS A 62 9.75 2.56 -25.65
CA LYS A 62 10.56 1.37 -25.95
C LYS A 62 9.81 0.03 -25.76
N TYR A 63 8.66 0.05 -25.08
CA TYR A 63 7.77 -1.09 -24.85
C TYR A 63 6.50 -1.02 -25.69
N GLN A 64 6.54 -0.30 -26.84
CA GLN A 64 5.41 -0.23 -27.74
C GLN A 64 4.87 -1.63 -28.10
N GLY A 65 3.53 -1.80 -28.05
CA GLY A 65 2.86 -3.08 -28.23
C GLY A 65 2.74 -3.92 -26.94
N LYS A 66 3.43 -3.56 -25.86
CA LYS A 66 3.32 -4.24 -24.57
C LYS A 66 2.50 -3.45 -23.54
N PHE A 67 1.95 -2.30 -23.89
CA PHE A 67 1.05 -1.55 -23.02
C PHE A 67 -0.09 -0.89 -23.76
N LYS A 68 -1.18 -0.61 -23.03
CA LYS A 68 -2.31 0.20 -23.51
C LYS A 68 -2.52 1.36 -22.55
N ALA A 69 -2.51 2.58 -23.10
CA ALA A 69 -2.78 3.81 -22.35
C ALA A 69 -4.26 4.17 -22.45
N ILE A 70 -4.89 4.52 -21.32
CA ILE A 70 -6.32 4.79 -21.23
C ILE A 70 -6.54 6.06 -20.40
N CYS A 71 -7.04 7.15 -21.04
CA CYS A 71 -7.46 8.33 -20.29
C CYS A 71 -8.87 8.11 -19.72
N CYS A 72 -8.94 7.88 -18.41
CA CYS A 72 -10.21 7.61 -17.71
C CYS A 72 -10.12 7.87 -16.21
N ASP A 73 -11.27 7.95 -15.58
CA ASP A 73 -11.40 7.93 -14.13
C ASP A 73 -11.39 6.47 -13.64
N GLY A 74 -10.36 6.14 -12.85
CA GLY A 74 -10.17 4.79 -12.30
C GLY A 74 -10.15 3.69 -13.35
N LEU A 75 -11.06 2.72 -13.24
CA LEU A 75 -11.18 1.53 -14.09
C LEU A 75 -12.35 1.59 -15.09
N THR A 76 -12.96 2.75 -15.30
CA THR A 76 -14.25 2.90 -16.02
C THR A 76 -14.21 2.55 -17.51
N LYS A 77 -13.05 2.59 -18.17
CA LYS A 77 -12.90 2.35 -19.62
C LYS A 77 -12.07 1.11 -19.95
N TYR A 78 -11.96 0.16 -19.06
CA TYR A 78 -11.15 -1.03 -19.26
C TYR A 78 -11.87 -2.16 -20.05
N GLY A 79 -13.22 -2.12 -20.12
CA GLY A 79 -14.01 -3.11 -20.86
C GLY A 79 -13.77 -4.54 -20.38
N ASP A 80 -13.48 -5.45 -21.34
CA ASP A 80 -13.21 -6.86 -21.05
C ASP A 80 -11.72 -7.16 -20.81
N ALA A 81 -10.95 -6.18 -20.34
CA ALA A 81 -9.53 -6.37 -20.06
C ALA A 81 -9.31 -7.51 -19.06
N LYS A 82 -8.42 -8.43 -19.40
CA LYS A 82 -7.96 -9.45 -18.46
C LYS A 82 -6.78 -8.88 -17.70
N ILE A 83 -6.92 -8.74 -16.39
CA ILE A 83 -5.93 -8.13 -15.51
C ILE A 83 -5.69 -9.10 -14.35
N ASP A 84 -4.43 -9.47 -14.15
CA ASP A 84 -4.04 -10.34 -13.04
C ASP A 84 -3.93 -9.55 -11.73
N GLN A 85 -3.41 -8.32 -11.83
CA GLN A 85 -3.18 -7.47 -10.66
C GLN A 85 -3.31 -5.98 -11.01
N CYS A 86 -3.88 -5.20 -10.09
CA CYS A 86 -3.99 -3.75 -10.23
C CYS A 86 -3.18 -3.03 -9.15
N VAL A 87 -2.41 -2.04 -9.57
CA VAL A 87 -1.71 -1.12 -8.67
C VAL A 87 -2.46 0.20 -8.64
N ILE A 88 -2.77 0.71 -7.44
CA ILE A 88 -3.36 2.03 -7.22
C ILE A 88 -2.58 2.71 -6.10
N ALA A 89 -1.87 3.79 -6.42
CA ALA A 89 -1.00 4.46 -5.46
C ALA A 89 -1.04 5.98 -5.61
N GLY A 90 -0.98 6.69 -4.47
CA GLY A 90 -0.94 8.16 -4.50
C GLY A 90 -2.30 8.84 -4.43
N MET A 91 -3.34 8.09 -4.09
CA MET A 91 -4.72 8.55 -3.92
C MET A 91 -5.18 8.37 -2.47
N GLY A 92 -6.28 9.00 -2.07
CA GLY A 92 -6.92 8.76 -0.76
C GLY A 92 -7.56 7.38 -0.67
N GLY A 93 -7.68 6.83 0.55
CA GLY A 93 -8.29 5.52 0.75
C GLY A 93 -9.73 5.42 0.25
N PHE A 94 -10.54 6.46 0.45
CA PHE A 94 -11.91 6.52 -0.10
C PHE A 94 -11.94 6.59 -1.63
N GLU A 95 -10.96 7.25 -2.25
CA GLU A 95 -10.85 7.31 -3.70
C GLU A 95 -10.50 5.94 -4.28
N ILE A 96 -9.53 5.25 -3.70
CA ILE A 96 -9.15 3.87 -4.05
C ILE A 96 -10.35 2.93 -3.90
N LEU A 97 -11.06 3.01 -2.77
CA LEU A 97 -12.26 2.24 -2.49
C LEU A 97 -13.31 2.45 -3.59
N ASN A 98 -13.60 3.69 -3.95
CA ASN A 98 -14.56 4.05 -4.98
C ASN A 98 -14.16 3.50 -6.36
N ILE A 99 -12.86 3.49 -6.70
CA ILE A 99 -12.34 2.90 -7.94
C ILE A 99 -12.57 1.38 -7.95
N ILE A 100 -12.32 0.70 -6.83
CA ILE A 100 -12.50 -0.76 -6.71
C ILE A 100 -13.99 -1.12 -6.80
N ASP A 101 -14.85 -0.39 -6.09
CA ASP A 101 -16.29 -0.62 -6.01
C ASP A 101 -16.99 -0.42 -7.37
N LYS A 102 -16.63 0.63 -8.08
CA LYS A 102 -17.20 0.97 -9.40
C LYS A 102 -16.57 0.19 -10.56
N SER A 103 -15.60 -0.68 -10.29
CA SER A 103 -14.91 -1.43 -11.33
C SER A 103 -15.85 -2.45 -12.00
N ASN A 104 -15.98 -2.36 -13.31
CA ASN A 104 -16.63 -3.38 -14.13
C ASN A 104 -15.70 -4.54 -14.51
N VAL A 105 -14.42 -4.45 -14.17
CA VAL A 105 -13.39 -5.45 -14.47
C VAL A 105 -13.17 -6.31 -13.23
N LYS A 106 -13.15 -7.64 -13.42
CA LYS A 106 -12.80 -8.58 -12.35
C LYS A 106 -11.29 -8.63 -12.18
N ILE A 107 -10.81 -8.06 -11.10
CA ILE A 107 -9.40 -8.04 -10.75
C ILE A 107 -9.19 -8.89 -9.50
N PRO A 108 -8.38 -9.96 -9.58
CA PRO A 108 -8.22 -10.88 -8.46
C PRO A 108 -7.29 -10.34 -7.37
N SER A 109 -6.34 -9.46 -7.70
CA SER A 109 -5.32 -8.98 -6.77
C SER A 109 -5.06 -7.48 -6.94
N TYR A 110 -4.76 -6.82 -5.81
CA TYR A 110 -4.42 -5.39 -5.77
C TYR A 110 -3.16 -5.14 -4.95
N VAL A 111 -2.37 -4.17 -5.40
CA VAL A 111 -1.28 -3.54 -4.61
C VAL A 111 -1.65 -2.06 -4.44
N LEU A 112 -1.89 -1.64 -3.22
CA LEU A 112 -2.46 -0.35 -2.90
C LEU A 112 -1.52 0.48 -2.03
N SER A 113 -1.44 1.79 -2.28
CA SER A 113 -0.72 2.72 -1.40
C SER A 113 -1.53 3.99 -1.16
N PRO A 114 -2.49 3.95 -0.22
CA PRO A 114 -3.29 5.11 0.15
C PRO A 114 -2.41 6.18 0.81
N GLN A 115 -2.73 7.47 0.55
CA GLN A 115 -2.08 8.61 1.22
C GLN A 115 -2.70 8.90 2.60
N HIS A 116 -4.00 8.63 2.75
CA HIS A 116 -4.80 8.78 3.96
C HIS A 116 -5.98 7.80 3.92
N ASP A 117 -6.81 7.73 4.98
CA ASP A 117 -7.99 6.86 5.10
C ASP A 117 -7.71 5.35 4.91
N GLN A 118 -6.50 4.93 5.31
CA GLN A 118 -6.06 3.53 5.15
C GLN A 118 -6.89 2.55 6.00
N ILE A 119 -7.41 2.99 7.15
CA ILE A 119 -8.22 2.13 8.03
C ILE A 119 -9.57 1.83 7.35
N GLU A 120 -10.20 2.84 6.79
CA GLU A 120 -11.49 2.73 6.08
C GLU A 120 -11.34 1.85 4.84
N LEU A 121 -10.24 2.02 4.09
CA LEU A 121 -9.91 1.16 2.96
C LEU A 121 -9.74 -0.31 3.39
N LYS A 122 -9.00 -0.58 4.46
CA LYS A 122 -8.81 -1.95 4.98
C LYS A 122 -10.13 -2.57 5.46
N LYS A 123 -10.97 -1.81 6.16
CA LYS A 123 -12.32 -2.26 6.55
C LYS A 123 -13.15 -2.67 5.36
N TYR A 124 -13.15 -1.84 4.31
CA TYR A 124 -13.84 -2.15 3.06
C TYR A 124 -13.32 -3.44 2.43
N LEU A 125 -12.01 -3.58 2.26
CA LEU A 125 -11.39 -4.76 1.67
C LEU A 125 -11.83 -6.05 2.40
N VAL A 126 -11.72 -6.06 3.72
CA VAL A 126 -12.10 -7.21 4.55
C VAL A 126 -13.59 -7.54 4.42
N SER A 127 -14.47 -6.52 4.42
CA SER A 127 -15.92 -6.72 4.32
C SER A 127 -16.39 -7.11 2.91
N HIS A 128 -15.55 -6.93 1.87
CA HIS A 128 -15.87 -7.21 0.47
C HIS A 128 -15.08 -8.42 -0.10
N ASN A 129 -14.79 -9.40 0.76
CA ASN A 129 -14.13 -10.65 0.39
C ASN A 129 -12.72 -10.46 -0.21
N PHE A 130 -11.95 -9.53 0.33
CA PHE A 130 -10.52 -9.46 0.10
C PHE A 130 -9.75 -9.93 1.34
N LYS A 131 -8.76 -10.78 1.11
CA LYS A 131 -7.76 -11.14 2.10
C LYS A 131 -6.57 -10.20 1.94
N ILE A 132 -6.23 -9.45 2.97
CA ILE A 132 -5.00 -8.67 3.00
C ILE A 132 -3.87 -9.66 3.26
N THR A 133 -3.00 -9.85 2.26
CA THR A 133 -1.89 -10.80 2.31
C THR A 133 -0.58 -10.14 2.75
N PHE A 134 -0.49 -8.82 2.59
CA PHE A 134 0.65 -8.03 3.02
C PHE A 134 0.21 -6.60 3.36
N ASP A 135 0.71 -6.06 4.46
CA ASP A 135 0.36 -4.72 4.94
C ASP A 135 1.49 -4.15 5.79
N ILE A 136 2.24 -3.20 5.24
CA ILE A 136 3.35 -2.55 5.93
C ILE A 136 3.29 -1.03 5.85
N ILE A 137 4.02 -0.38 6.76
CA ILE A 137 4.27 1.05 6.78
C ILE A 137 5.75 1.27 6.46
N ILE A 138 6.01 2.11 5.47
CA ILE A 138 7.37 2.50 5.08
C ILE A 138 7.54 4.01 5.13
N SER A 139 8.76 4.47 5.34
CA SER A 139 9.15 5.88 5.24
C SER A 139 9.84 6.13 3.90
N ASP A 140 9.36 7.12 3.15
CA ASP A 140 9.98 7.58 1.91
C ASP A 140 9.95 9.11 1.87
N LYS A 141 11.10 9.75 1.73
CA LYS A 141 11.25 11.22 1.67
C LYS A 141 10.56 11.96 2.84
N GLY A 142 10.69 11.42 4.05
CA GLY A 142 10.16 12.03 5.27
C GLY A 142 8.66 11.90 5.47
N LYS A 143 7.99 11.04 4.69
CA LYS A 143 6.56 10.72 4.84
C LYS A 143 6.39 9.22 5.04
N PHE A 144 5.37 8.85 5.83
CA PHE A 144 4.98 7.45 6.00
C PHE A 144 3.90 7.07 4.98
N TYR A 145 4.04 5.87 4.42
CA TYR A 145 3.11 5.31 3.45
C TYR A 145 2.69 3.91 3.87
N ASN A 146 1.39 3.65 3.81
CA ASN A 146 0.88 2.29 3.89
C ASN A 146 1.02 1.61 2.52
N ILE A 147 1.51 0.38 2.52
CA ILE A 147 1.55 -0.49 1.34
C ILE A 147 0.75 -1.75 1.67
N ILE A 148 -0.28 -2.00 0.90
CA ILE A 148 -1.23 -3.09 1.13
C ILE A 148 -1.28 -3.96 -0.12
N LYS A 149 -1.08 -5.28 0.03
CA LYS A 149 -1.44 -6.26 -1.00
C LYS A 149 -2.65 -7.04 -0.54
N CYS A 150 -3.63 -7.18 -1.40
CA CYS A 150 -4.84 -7.95 -1.11
C CYS A 150 -5.30 -8.75 -2.32
N GLU A 151 -6.01 -9.83 -2.07
CA GLU A 151 -6.50 -10.77 -3.07
C GLU A 151 -7.95 -11.13 -2.79
N LYS A 152 -8.75 -11.36 -3.83
CA LYS A 152 -10.11 -11.91 -3.68
C LYS A 152 -10.03 -13.28 -3.00
N SER A 153 -10.82 -13.45 -1.95
CA SER A 153 -10.84 -14.68 -1.17
C SER A 153 -12.26 -14.97 -0.70
N LYS A 154 -12.59 -16.25 -0.60
CA LYS A 154 -13.82 -16.70 0.07
C LYS A 154 -13.62 -16.89 1.57
N GLU A 155 -12.38 -16.83 2.05
CA GLU A 155 -12.05 -16.95 3.47
C GLU A 155 -12.39 -15.64 4.19
N THR A 156 -13.11 -15.74 5.28
CA THR A 156 -13.35 -14.59 6.16
C THR A 156 -12.10 -14.32 7.00
N SER A 157 -11.60 -13.10 6.94
CA SER A 157 -10.49 -12.66 7.79
C SER A 157 -11.02 -11.78 8.90
N SER A 158 -10.65 -12.05 10.15
CA SER A 158 -10.93 -11.15 11.26
C SER A 158 -9.78 -10.16 11.44
N TYR A 159 -10.11 -8.89 11.56
CA TYR A 159 -9.17 -7.81 11.83
C TYR A 159 -9.63 -7.06 13.07
N THR A 160 -8.76 -6.96 14.06
CA THR A 160 -8.96 -6.09 15.22
C THR A 160 -8.72 -4.63 14.83
N GLU A 161 -9.13 -3.69 15.69
CA GLU A 161 -8.77 -2.27 15.49
C GLU A 161 -7.26 -2.07 15.42
N PHE A 162 -6.51 -2.84 16.19
CA PHE A 162 -5.05 -2.84 16.18
C PHE A 162 -4.50 -3.29 14.82
N ASP A 163 -4.99 -4.40 14.28
CA ASP A 163 -4.58 -4.90 12.95
C ASP A 163 -4.88 -3.90 11.84
N LEU A 164 -6.05 -3.24 11.88
CA LEU A 164 -6.43 -2.23 10.91
C LEU A 164 -5.54 -0.99 10.97
N MET A 165 -5.12 -0.60 12.18
CA MET A 165 -4.27 0.57 12.39
C MET A 165 -2.82 0.31 12.00
N PHE A 166 -2.27 -0.80 12.46
CA PHE A 166 -0.84 -1.07 12.35
C PHE A 166 -0.47 -2.08 11.27
N GLY A 167 -1.39 -2.89 10.76
CA GLY A 167 -1.10 -3.97 9.81
C GLY A 167 -0.41 -5.17 10.48
N LYS A 168 -0.78 -6.37 10.06
CA LYS A 168 -0.21 -7.60 10.63
C LYS A 168 1.24 -7.83 10.22
N SER A 169 1.60 -7.49 8.99
CA SER A 169 2.94 -7.75 8.44
C SER A 169 4.03 -6.80 8.97
N ASN A 170 3.64 -5.70 9.65
CA ASN A 170 4.60 -4.70 10.08
C ASN A 170 5.56 -5.16 11.16
N PHE A 171 5.12 -6.07 12.01
CA PHE A 171 5.93 -6.55 13.15
C PHE A 171 6.91 -7.64 12.74
N GLU A 172 6.70 -8.28 11.60
CA GLU A 172 7.51 -9.40 11.09
C GLU A 172 8.39 -9.01 9.90
N SER A 173 8.04 -7.95 9.17
CA SER A 173 8.74 -7.58 7.94
C SER A 173 9.96 -6.69 8.19
N PRO A 174 11.14 -7.07 7.68
CA PRO A 174 12.34 -6.22 7.74
C PRO A 174 12.22 -4.96 6.87
N LEU A 175 11.23 -4.89 5.97
CA LEU A 175 10.98 -3.73 5.12
C LEU A 175 10.17 -2.64 5.83
N SER A 176 9.58 -2.96 6.98
CA SER A 176 8.72 -2.05 7.73
C SER A 176 9.49 -0.98 8.49
N ASP A 177 9.04 0.26 8.40
CA ASP A 177 9.49 1.37 9.24
C ASP A 177 8.50 1.64 10.39
N ILE A 178 7.81 0.61 10.86
CA ILE A 178 6.75 0.72 11.88
C ILE A 178 7.26 1.33 13.19
N LYS A 179 8.51 1.07 13.57
CA LYS A 179 9.12 1.63 14.77
C LYS A 179 9.16 3.15 14.69
N ASP A 180 9.69 3.69 13.60
CA ASP A 180 9.81 5.12 13.39
C ASP A 180 8.42 5.78 13.31
N TYR A 181 7.46 5.09 12.69
CA TYR A 181 6.07 5.51 12.62
C TYR A 181 5.44 5.61 14.01
N ILE A 182 5.62 4.60 14.87
CA ILE A 182 5.10 4.58 16.23
C ILE A 182 5.74 5.69 17.07
N ASP A 183 7.06 5.82 17.04
CA ASP A 183 7.77 6.83 17.82
C ASP A 183 7.38 8.25 17.39
N TYR A 184 7.24 8.49 16.09
CA TYR A 184 6.77 9.77 15.56
C TYR A 184 5.36 10.12 16.04
N ASN A 185 4.40 9.18 15.90
CA ASN A 185 3.01 9.42 16.27
C ASN A 185 2.83 9.55 17.79
N LEU A 186 3.52 8.77 18.61
CA LEU A 186 3.51 8.95 20.06
C LEU A 186 3.97 10.34 20.47
N LYS A 187 5.08 10.81 19.88
CA LYS A 187 5.57 12.17 20.14
C LYS A 187 4.51 13.22 19.82
N MET A 188 3.85 13.11 18.67
CA MET A 188 2.80 14.03 18.25
C MET A 188 1.56 13.97 19.17
N LEU A 189 1.11 12.77 19.53
CA LEU A 189 -0.04 12.56 20.40
C LEU A 189 0.21 13.14 21.81
N TYR A 190 1.39 12.94 22.38
CA TYR A 190 1.75 13.55 23.66
C TYR A 190 1.85 15.08 23.60
N GLN A 191 2.34 15.65 22.50
CA GLN A 191 2.31 17.10 22.30
C GLN A 191 0.88 17.64 22.26
N ILE A 192 -0.03 16.96 21.54
CA ILE A 192 -1.44 17.34 21.50
C ILE A 192 -2.05 17.26 22.90
N LYS A 193 -1.84 16.15 23.63
CA LYS A 193 -2.34 15.96 25.00
C LYS A 193 -1.87 17.07 25.94
N ASN A 194 -0.58 17.42 25.88
CA ASN A 194 -0.01 18.44 26.77
C ASN A 194 -0.50 19.87 26.46
N ASN A 195 -0.95 20.12 25.23
CA ASN A 195 -1.45 21.43 24.80
C ASN A 195 -2.97 21.60 24.96
N GLN A 196 -3.70 20.51 25.30
CA GLN A 196 -5.15 20.55 25.50
C GLN A 196 -5.51 20.91 26.94
N LYS A 197 -6.54 21.76 27.12
CA LYS A 197 -7.10 22.10 28.44
C LYS A 197 -8.06 21.05 28.99
N THR A 198 -8.56 20.16 28.14
CA THR A 198 -9.50 19.09 28.46
C THR A 198 -9.02 17.79 27.84
N THR A 199 -9.27 16.67 28.51
CA THR A 199 -8.93 15.32 28.04
C THR A 199 -9.80 14.99 26.82
N ASP A 200 -9.17 14.60 25.71
CA ASP A 200 -9.83 14.08 24.52
C ASP A 200 -9.71 12.55 24.51
N ASP A 201 -10.84 11.88 24.71
CA ASP A 201 -10.91 10.41 24.77
C ASP A 201 -10.30 9.72 23.54
N LYS A 202 -10.40 10.36 22.37
CA LYS A 202 -9.80 9.85 21.12
C LYS A 202 -8.28 9.90 21.17
N VAL A 203 -7.71 10.99 21.69
CA VAL A 203 -6.25 11.14 21.87
C VAL A 203 -5.74 10.09 22.87
N GLU A 204 -6.41 9.92 24.00
CA GLU A 204 -6.04 8.92 25.01
C GLU A 204 -6.13 7.49 24.47
N LYS A 205 -7.18 7.18 23.72
CA LYS A 205 -7.33 5.88 23.06
C LYS A 205 -6.18 5.60 22.08
N ASN A 206 -5.83 6.59 21.26
CA ASN A 206 -4.73 6.45 20.31
C ASN A 206 -3.39 6.27 21.03
N ILE A 207 -3.12 7.04 22.08
CA ILE A 207 -1.89 6.86 22.90
C ILE A 207 -1.80 5.41 23.38
N ARG A 208 -2.85 4.86 23.98
CA ARG A 208 -2.87 3.47 24.45
C ARG A 208 -2.59 2.45 23.35
N LEU A 209 -3.16 2.65 22.16
CA LEU A 209 -2.93 1.77 21.01
C LEU A 209 -1.48 1.83 20.52
N PHE A 210 -0.90 3.03 20.41
CA PHE A 210 0.49 3.21 19.99
C PHE A 210 1.49 2.71 21.04
N GLU A 211 1.20 2.87 22.34
CA GLU A 211 2.02 2.29 23.42
C GLU A 211 1.98 0.76 23.41
N LYS A 212 0.80 0.18 23.14
CA LYS A 212 0.66 -1.27 22.94
C LYS A 212 1.53 -1.74 21.79
N ALA A 213 1.46 -1.07 20.62
CA ALA A 213 2.27 -1.40 19.46
C ALA A 213 3.78 -1.32 19.75
N LYS A 214 4.21 -0.31 20.50
CA LYS A 214 5.60 -0.17 20.94
C LYS A 214 6.07 -1.33 21.83
N LYS A 215 5.21 -1.81 22.73
CA LYS A 215 5.51 -2.97 23.58
C LYS A 215 5.63 -4.26 22.76
N GLU A 216 4.74 -4.47 21.79
CA GLU A 216 4.79 -5.64 20.90
C GLU A 216 6.08 -5.67 20.08
N LEU A 217 6.52 -4.54 19.52
CA LEU A 217 7.81 -4.44 18.82
C LEU A 217 9.01 -4.84 19.68
N ASN A 218 9.04 -4.36 20.93
CA ASN A 218 10.13 -4.67 21.84
C ASN A 218 10.14 -6.16 22.23
N TYR A 219 8.97 -6.78 22.35
CA TYR A 219 8.83 -8.21 22.63
C TYR A 219 9.35 -9.06 21.48
N GLU A 220 8.96 -8.75 20.24
CA GLU A 220 9.42 -9.46 19.03
C GLU A 220 10.95 -9.34 18.85
N GLN A 221 11.52 -8.14 19.02
CA GLN A 221 12.97 -7.94 18.93
C GLN A 221 13.73 -8.77 19.95
N ASN A 222 13.25 -8.85 21.19
CA ASN A 222 13.87 -9.67 22.25
C ASN A 222 13.73 -11.17 21.96
N THR A 223 12.62 -11.61 21.36
CA THR A 223 12.39 -13.01 20.97
C THR A 223 13.33 -13.41 19.81
N TRP A 224 13.56 -12.53 18.84
CA TRP A 224 14.52 -12.76 17.77
C TRP A 224 15.96 -12.85 18.30
N ILE A 225 16.38 -11.95 19.19
CA ILE A 225 17.70 -11.96 19.82
C ILE A 225 17.92 -13.24 20.63
N SER A 226 16.91 -13.71 21.37
CA SER A 226 16.99 -14.95 22.12
C SER A 226 17.09 -16.19 21.22
N LYS A 227 16.36 -16.22 20.10
CA LYS A 227 16.45 -17.29 19.08
C LYS A 227 17.84 -17.33 18.42
N ILE A 228 18.41 -16.18 18.07
CA ILE A 228 19.75 -16.11 17.48
C ILE A 228 20.81 -16.60 18.48
N ARG A 229 20.71 -16.28 19.77
CA ARG A 229 21.64 -16.77 20.79
C ARG A 229 21.61 -18.29 20.94
N LEU A 230 20.43 -18.92 20.82
CA LEU A 230 20.27 -20.38 20.87
C LEU A 230 20.81 -21.11 19.61
N TRP A 231 21.15 -20.40 18.54
CA TRP A 231 21.76 -20.96 17.33
C TRP A 231 23.29 -20.81 17.29
N VAL A 232 23.84 -19.99 18.19
CA VAL A 232 25.30 -19.68 18.25
C VAL A 232 25.99 -20.43 19.40
N GLU A 233 25.23 -21.02 20.34
CA GLU A 233 25.72 -21.98 21.36
C GLU A 233 25.53 -23.44 20.89
#